data_2936940c29f2f05c08ebd68321af3643
#
_entry.id   2936940c29f2f05c08ebd68321af3643
#
_cell.length_a   1.000
_cell.length_b   1.000
_cell.length_c   1.000
_cell.angle_alpha   90.00
_cell.angle_beta   90.00
_cell.angle_gamma   90.00
#
_symmetry.space_group_name_H-M   'P 1'
#
loop_
_entity.id
_entity.type
_entity.pdbx_description
1 polymer ?
#
loop_
_entity_poly.entity_id
_entity_poly.type
_entity_poly.pdbx_seq_one_letter_code
_entity_poly.pdbx_strand_id
1 'polypeptide(L)'
;MVRDKRIICTGYVGSPSGMPHCDDVGHDLKQVIDDDGTTRQHCVRTVHAEQNAIVQAARYGLQLEGTTIYCSMEPCRVCAMLIASSGVSRVVARRRYHAGGDTPEILSSAGVELVIIEEVVESYESQ
;
A
#
# COMPACT_ATOMS: atom_id res chain seq x y z
N MET A 1 9.25 4.52 -4.36
CA MET A 1 8.93 4.59 -5.81
C MET A 1 10.18 4.95 -6.58
N VAL A 2 10.41 4.31 -7.71
CA VAL A 2 11.67 4.38 -8.48
C VAL A 2 11.39 4.67 -9.95
N ARG A 3 12.18 5.53 -10.57
CA ARG A 3 12.23 5.79 -12.01
C ARG A 3 13.69 5.99 -12.42
N ASP A 4 14.10 5.37 -13.54
CA ASP A 4 15.47 5.45 -14.05
C ASP A 4 16.53 5.10 -13.01
N LYS A 5 16.28 4.05 -12.20
CA LYS A 5 17.16 3.56 -11.11
C LYS A 5 17.37 4.59 -9.98
N ARG A 6 16.50 5.59 -9.88
CA ARG A 6 16.54 6.59 -8.78
C ARG A 6 15.28 6.52 -7.95
N ILE A 7 15.43 6.63 -6.64
CA ILE A 7 14.30 6.77 -5.73
C ILE A 7 13.70 8.17 -5.92
N ILE A 8 12.42 8.22 -6.27
CA ILE A 8 11.65 9.46 -6.46
C ILE A 8 11.00 9.88 -5.15
N CYS A 9 10.36 8.95 -4.46
CA CYS A 9 9.77 9.16 -3.14
C CYS A 9 9.68 7.85 -2.39
N THR A 10 9.46 7.98 -1.09
CA THR A 10 9.30 6.86 -0.16
C THR A 10 8.00 7.02 0.62
N GLY A 11 7.56 5.95 1.25
CA GLY A 11 6.44 5.94 2.16
C GLY A 11 6.62 4.84 3.20
N TYR A 12 6.06 5.06 4.37
CA TYR A 12 6.02 4.08 5.46
C TYR A 12 4.62 4.07 6.08
N VAL A 13 4.28 3.00 6.77
CA VAL A 13 3.03 2.91 7.51
C VAL A 13 3.14 3.83 8.74
N GLY A 14 2.25 4.80 8.84
CA GLY A 14 2.28 5.74 9.95
C GLY A 14 1.08 6.66 9.98
N SER A 15 0.93 7.39 11.08
CA SER A 15 -0.12 8.39 11.24
C SER A 15 0.04 9.52 10.22
N PRO A 16 -1.06 10.16 9.82
CA PRO A 16 -0.98 11.36 9.00
C PRO A 16 -0.09 12.42 9.64
N SER A 17 0.57 13.23 8.80
CA SER A 17 1.44 14.31 9.28
C SER A 17 0.70 15.24 10.25
N GLY A 18 1.29 15.49 11.41
CA GLY A 18 0.72 16.32 12.47
C GLY A 18 -0.19 15.57 13.46
N MET A 19 -0.47 14.30 13.23
CA MET A 19 -1.18 13.45 14.19
C MET A 19 -0.20 12.63 15.04
N PRO A 20 -0.58 12.27 16.29
CA PRO A 20 0.28 11.43 17.13
C PRO A 20 0.45 10.03 16.53
N HIS A 21 1.63 9.46 16.69
CA HIS A 21 1.94 8.10 16.25
C HIS A 21 1.39 7.04 17.20
N CYS A 22 1.13 5.85 16.67
CA CYS A 22 0.68 4.72 17.48
C CYS A 22 1.69 4.33 18.56
N ASP A 23 2.98 4.53 18.33
CA ASP A 23 4.03 4.28 19.32
C ASP A 23 3.90 5.18 20.55
N ASP A 24 3.34 6.38 20.39
CA ASP A 24 3.17 7.35 21.48
C ASP A 24 1.84 7.20 22.20
N VAL A 25 0.77 6.85 21.48
CA VAL A 25 -0.61 6.90 22.01
C VAL A 25 -1.39 5.58 21.86
N GLY A 26 -0.74 4.53 21.36
CA GLY A 26 -1.35 3.24 21.09
C GLY A 26 -2.17 3.19 19.79
N HIS A 27 -2.55 1.99 19.38
CA HIS A 27 -3.38 1.77 18.19
C HIS A 27 -4.83 2.22 18.41
N ASP A 28 -5.42 2.82 17.39
CA ASP A 28 -6.86 3.09 17.31
C ASP A 28 -7.54 1.93 16.58
N LEU A 29 -7.89 0.88 17.35
CA LEU A 29 -8.45 -0.34 16.80
C LEU A 29 -9.95 -0.22 16.59
N LYS A 30 -10.41 -0.53 15.38
CA LYS A 30 -11.82 -0.65 15.01
C LYS A 30 -12.09 -2.05 14.45
N GLN A 31 -13.33 -2.50 14.63
CA GLN A 31 -13.78 -3.71 13.94
C GLN A 31 -13.96 -3.43 12.45
N VAL A 32 -13.38 -4.29 11.63
CA VAL A 32 -13.58 -4.31 10.18
C VAL A 32 -14.09 -5.69 9.77
N ILE A 33 -14.87 -5.73 8.71
CA ILE A 33 -15.37 -6.96 8.11
C ILE A 33 -14.59 -7.17 6.82
N ASP A 34 -13.89 -8.29 6.72
CA ASP A 34 -13.16 -8.68 5.53
C ASP A 34 -14.11 -9.21 4.45
N ASP A 35 -13.66 -9.31 3.20
CA ASP A 35 -14.48 -9.73 2.06
C ASP A 35 -15.08 -11.14 2.23
N ASP A 36 -14.47 -12.00 3.03
CA ASP A 36 -14.97 -13.33 3.38
C ASP A 36 -16.02 -13.32 4.51
N GLY A 37 -16.37 -12.14 5.04
CA GLY A 37 -17.32 -11.96 6.13
C GLY A 37 -16.74 -12.13 7.54
N THR A 38 -15.45 -12.43 7.67
CA THR A 38 -14.79 -12.50 8.98
C THR A 38 -14.59 -11.10 9.57
N THR A 39 -14.65 -11.02 10.89
CA THR A 39 -14.45 -9.77 11.64
C THR A 39 -13.08 -9.79 12.29
N ARG A 40 -12.33 -8.72 12.11
CA ARG A 40 -11.04 -8.53 12.80
C ARG A 40 -10.90 -7.11 13.31
N GLN A 41 -9.94 -6.87 14.19
CA GLN A 41 -9.56 -5.53 14.59
C GLN A 41 -8.47 -4.98 13.66
N HIS A 42 -8.62 -3.73 13.30
CA HIS A 42 -7.67 -3.03 12.44
C HIS A 42 -7.40 -1.62 12.99
N CYS A 43 -6.14 -1.21 12.96
CA CYS A 43 -5.78 0.15 13.32
C CYS A 43 -6.18 1.12 12.20
N VAL A 44 -7.10 2.04 12.52
CA VAL A 44 -7.60 3.02 11.54
C VAL A 44 -6.84 4.36 11.60
N ARG A 45 -5.85 4.48 12.48
CA ARG A 45 -5.04 5.69 12.59
C ARG A 45 -4.00 5.81 11.50
N THR A 46 -3.49 4.68 11.00
CA THR A 46 -2.35 4.66 10.10
C THR A 46 -2.75 4.72 8.63
N VAL A 47 -1.98 5.48 7.88
CA VAL A 47 -2.00 5.50 6.42
C VAL A 47 -1.05 4.41 5.92
N HIS A 48 -1.44 3.66 4.91
CA HIS A 48 -0.58 2.64 4.33
C HIS A 48 0.66 3.26 3.66
N ALA A 49 1.74 2.51 3.59
CA ALA A 49 3.01 2.98 3.03
C ALA A 49 2.86 3.45 1.57
N GLU A 50 2.09 2.73 0.78
CA GLU A 50 1.80 3.06 -0.62
C GLU A 50 1.01 4.37 -0.72
N GLN A 51 0.00 4.54 0.12
CA GLN A 51 -0.79 5.77 0.20
C GLN A 51 0.09 6.95 0.60
N ASN A 52 0.94 6.77 1.63
CA ASN A 52 1.88 7.79 2.07
C ASN A 52 2.84 8.21 0.94
N ALA A 53 3.37 7.27 0.18
CA ALA A 53 4.26 7.58 -0.94
C ALA A 53 3.55 8.39 -2.02
N ILE A 54 2.31 8.03 -2.37
CA ILE A 54 1.50 8.74 -3.37
C ILE A 54 1.15 10.15 -2.89
N VAL A 55 0.72 10.28 -1.63
CA VAL A 55 0.39 11.59 -1.03
C VAL A 55 1.63 12.47 -0.92
N GLN A 56 2.79 11.91 -0.57
CA GLN A 56 4.05 12.65 -0.58
C GLN A 56 4.38 13.18 -1.98
N ALA A 57 4.25 12.34 -3.00
CA ALA A 57 4.45 12.77 -4.38
C ALA A 57 3.49 13.91 -4.76
N ALA A 58 2.21 13.80 -4.42
CA ALA A 58 1.22 14.84 -4.65
C ALA A 58 1.59 16.15 -3.94
N ARG A 59 2.01 16.06 -2.67
CA ARG A 59 2.39 17.23 -1.87
C ARG A 59 3.58 17.99 -2.44
N TYR A 60 4.56 17.28 -3.00
CA TYR A 60 5.79 17.88 -3.51
C TYR A 60 5.83 18.01 -5.04
N GLY A 61 4.73 17.75 -5.72
CA GLY A 61 4.64 17.90 -7.18
C GLY A 61 5.50 16.90 -7.95
N LEU A 62 5.71 15.69 -7.42
CA LEU A 62 6.49 14.64 -8.06
C LEU A 62 5.59 13.82 -8.98
N GLN A 63 5.97 13.70 -10.24
CA GLN A 63 5.24 12.87 -11.19
C GLN A 63 5.58 11.39 -10.97
N LEU A 64 4.54 10.57 -10.86
CA LEU A 64 4.67 9.12 -10.69
C LEU A 64 4.53 8.34 -11.99
N GLU A 65 4.26 9.00 -13.10
CA GLU A 65 4.12 8.37 -14.42
C GLU A 65 5.35 7.52 -14.74
N GLY A 66 5.14 6.27 -15.11
CA GLY A 66 6.18 5.34 -15.49
C GLY A 66 7.08 4.84 -14.35
N THR A 67 6.72 5.11 -13.09
CA THR A 67 7.51 4.63 -11.94
C THR A 67 7.21 3.17 -11.61
N THR A 68 8.15 2.54 -10.90
CA THR A 68 7.96 1.26 -10.22
C THR A 68 7.86 1.50 -8.72
N ILE A 69 6.84 0.95 -8.09
CA ILE A 69 6.74 0.88 -6.62
C ILE A 69 7.30 -0.45 -6.13
N TYR A 70 8.18 -0.39 -5.13
CA TYR A 70 8.68 -1.56 -4.40
C TYR A 70 8.08 -1.56 -3.01
N CYS A 71 7.41 -2.63 -2.64
CA CYS A 71 6.75 -2.79 -1.34
C CYS A 71 7.08 -4.15 -0.71
N SER A 72 7.00 -4.20 0.60
CA SER A 72 7.23 -5.44 1.36
C SER A 72 6.10 -6.45 1.13
N MET A 73 4.88 -5.96 0.96
CA MET A 73 3.70 -6.79 0.72
C MET A 73 2.92 -6.30 -0.49
N GLU A 74 2.18 -7.23 -1.08
CA GLU A 74 1.18 -6.93 -2.09
C GLU A 74 0.23 -5.84 -1.58
N PRO A 75 -0.02 -4.79 -2.38
CA PRO A 75 -0.94 -3.73 -1.98
C PRO A 75 -2.35 -4.27 -1.71
N CYS A 76 -3.03 -3.68 -0.75
CA CYS A 76 -4.46 -3.94 -0.58
C CYS A 76 -5.27 -3.33 -1.73
N ARG A 77 -6.54 -3.70 -1.84
CA ARG A 77 -7.45 -3.21 -2.88
C ARG A 77 -7.42 -1.68 -3.05
N VAL A 78 -7.53 -0.93 -1.95
CA VAL A 78 -7.54 0.54 -2.00
C VAL A 78 -6.21 1.09 -2.53
N CYS A 79 -5.09 0.54 -2.04
CA CYS A 79 -3.76 0.93 -2.53
C CYS A 79 -3.59 0.60 -4.02
N ALA A 80 -4.08 -0.57 -4.47
CA ALA A 80 -4.03 -0.95 -5.88
C ALA A 80 -4.77 0.05 -6.78
N MET A 81 -5.96 0.50 -6.35
CA MET A 81 -6.74 1.52 -7.08
C MET A 81 -6.01 2.86 -7.15
N LEU A 82 -5.38 3.30 -6.05
CA LEU A 82 -4.59 4.53 -6.02
C LEU A 82 -3.34 4.42 -6.91
N ILE A 83 -2.64 3.29 -6.84
CA ILE A 83 -1.48 3.00 -7.69
C ILE A 83 -1.87 3.06 -9.17
N ALA A 84 -2.96 2.38 -9.55
CA ALA A 84 -3.46 2.38 -10.92
C ALA A 84 -3.80 3.79 -11.42
N SER A 85 -4.34 4.64 -10.53
CA SER A 85 -4.74 6.01 -10.86
C SER A 85 -3.56 7.00 -10.88
N SER A 86 -2.41 6.64 -10.32
CA SER A 86 -1.28 7.56 -10.12
C SER A 86 -0.26 7.57 -11.27
N GLY A 87 -0.41 6.70 -12.27
CA GLY A 87 0.54 6.56 -13.37
C GLY A 87 1.71 5.61 -13.09
N VAL A 88 1.75 4.96 -11.94
CA VAL A 88 2.70 3.88 -11.67
C VAL A 88 2.49 2.76 -12.68
N SER A 89 3.58 2.29 -13.30
CA SER A 89 3.51 1.27 -14.36
C SER A 89 3.79 -0.15 -13.86
N ARG A 90 4.41 -0.28 -12.69
CA ARG A 90 4.84 -1.58 -12.16
C ARG A 90 4.83 -1.59 -10.64
N VAL A 91 4.38 -2.70 -10.08
CA VAL A 91 4.43 -3.02 -8.65
C VAL A 91 5.32 -4.23 -8.45
N VAL A 92 6.31 -4.11 -7.59
CA VAL A 92 7.15 -5.23 -7.14
C VAL A 92 6.93 -5.40 -5.65
N ALA A 93 6.26 -6.46 -5.25
CA ALA A 93 6.00 -6.81 -3.87
C ALA A 93 6.84 -8.02 -3.46
N ARG A 94 7.39 -7.98 -2.25
CA ARG A 94 8.16 -9.11 -1.76
C ARG A 94 7.27 -10.31 -1.51
N ARG A 95 6.11 -10.14 -0.86
CA ARG A 95 5.19 -11.21 -0.48
C ARG A 95 3.75 -10.87 -0.80
N ARG A 96 2.92 -11.89 -0.87
CA ARG A 96 1.48 -11.70 -0.96
C ARG A 96 0.90 -11.22 0.37
N TYR A 97 -0.19 -10.47 0.27
CA TYR A 97 -0.93 -9.99 1.42
C TYR A 97 -2.25 -10.75 1.54
N HIS A 98 -2.62 -11.19 2.76
CA HIS A 98 -3.86 -11.95 2.97
C HIS A 98 -5.13 -11.18 2.57
N ALA A 99 -5.11 -9.86 2.65
CA ALA A 99 -6.20 -8.98 2.21
C ALA A 99 -5.92 -8.33 0.83
N GLY A 100 -5.06 -8.95 0.02
CA GLY A 100 -4.80 -8.51 -1.36
C GLY A 100 -6.02 -8.69 -2.27
N GLY A 101 -6.80 -9.73 -2.02
CA GLY A 101 -8.07 -9.96 -2.71
C GLY A 101 -7.95 -9.89 -4.22
N ASP A 102 -8.65 -8.93 -4.83
CA ASP A 102 -8.72 -8.67 -6.26
C ASP A 102 -7.64 -7.70 -6.78
N THR A 103 -6.60 -7.42 -5.99
CA THR A 103 -5.48 -6.55 -6.39
C THR A 103 -4.85 -6.96 -7.73
N PRO A 104 -4.57 -8.27 -8.01
CA PRO A 104 -4.02 -8.66 -9.30
C PRO A 104 -4.91 -8.28 -10.48
N GLU A 105 -6.22 -8.46 -10.35
CA GLU A 105 -7.21 -8.12 -11.39
C GLU A 105 -7.30 -6.61 -11.62
N ILE A 106 -7.29 -5.82 -10.55
CA ILE A 106 -7.31 -4.35 -10.62
C ILE A 106 -6.08 -3.84 -11.36
N LEU A 107 -4.89 -4.27 -10.94
CA LEU A 107 -3.64 -3.83 -11.55
C LEU A 107 -3.54 -4.29 -13.01
N SER A 108 -3.89 -5.54 -13.30
CA SER A 108 -3.89 -6.08 -14.67
C SER A 108 -4.85 -5.30 -15.58
N SER A 109 -6.06 -5.03 -15.11
CA SER A 109 -7.06 -4.26 -15.88
C SER A 109 -6.59 -2.84 -16.17
N ALA A 110 -5.79 -2.25 -15.29
CA ALA A 110 -5.21 -0.92 -15.46
C ALA A 110 -3.90 -0.91 -16.26
N GLY A 111 -3.41 -2.07 -16.69
CA GLY A 111 -2.13 -2.19 -17.41
C GLY A 111 -0.90 -2.03 -16.52
N VAL A 112 -1.04 -2.22 -15.21
CA VAL A 112 0.06 -2.17 -14.24
C VAL A 112 0.60 -3.58 -14.02
N GLU A 113 1.90 -3.78 -14.25
CA GLU A 113 2.57 -5.06 -14.01
C GLU A 113 2.69 -5.32 -12.51
N LEU A 114 2.33 -6.53 -12.07
CA LEU A 114 2.52 -6.99 -10.69
C LEU A 114 3.54 -8.13 -10.67
N VAL A 115 4.60 -7.96 -9.88
CA VAL A 115 5.63 -8.98 -9.64
C VAL A 115 5.64 -9.31 -8.15
N ILE A 116 5.49 -10.60 -7.82
CA ILE A 116 5.66 -11.12 -6.47
C ILE A 116 6.98 -11.88 -6.43
N ILE A 117 7.86 -11.53 -5.49
CA ILE A 117 9.19 -12.15 -5.39
C ILE A 117 9.12 -13.50 -4.67
N GLU A 118 8.40 -13.55 -3.54
CA GLU A 118 8.20 -14.75 -2.72
C GLU A 118 6.71 -15.08 -2.70
N GLU A 119 6.30 -16.22 -3.26
CA GLU A 119 4.89 -16.65 -3.26
C GLU A 119 4.46 -17.19 -1.87
N VAL A 120 4.66 -16.38 -0.86
CA VAL A 120 4.26 -16.62 0.53
C VAL A 120 3.23 -15.58 0.93
N VAL A 121 2.14 -16.02 1.56
CA VAL A 121 1.10 -15.12 2.09
C VAL A 121 1.51 -14.68 3.48
N GLU A 122 1.56 -13.38 3.69
CA GLU A 122 1.79 -12.77 4.99
C GLU A 122 0.47 -12.27 5.57
N SER A 123 0.23 -12.61 6.83
CA SER A 123 -0.91 -12.15 7.60
C SER A 123 -0.43 -11.51 8.90
N TYR A 124 -1.06 -10.42 9.28
CA TYR A 124 -0.85 -9.81 10.59
C TYR A 124 -2.03 -10.14 11.50
N GLU A 125 -1.75 -10.70 12.68
CA GLU A 125 -2.78 -11.06 13.64
C GLU A 125 -3.35 -9.86 14.40
N SER A 126 -2.71 -8.69 14.33
CA SER A 126 -3.02 -7.55 15.22
C SER A 126 -2.94 -6.16 14.58
N GLN A 127 -3.11 -6.04 13.27
CA GLN A 127 -3.12 -4.71 12.64
C GLN A 127 -4.38 -4.44 11.87
#